data_7f44010a00be6a0879855364bf4e63d5
#
_entry.id   7f44010a00be6a0879855364bf4e63d5
#
_cell.length_a   1.000
_cell.length_b   1.000
_cell.length_c   1.000
_cell.angle_alpha   90.00
_cell.angle_beta   90.00
_cell.angle_gamma   90.00
#
_symmetry.space_group_name_H-M   'P 1'
#
loop_
_entity.id
_entity.type
_entity.pdbx_description
1 polymer ?
#
loop_
_entity_poly.entity_id
_entity_poly.type
_entity_poly.pdbx_seq_one_letter_code
_entity_poly.pdbx_strand_id
1 'polypeptide(L)'
;IALDLDNNKLYFSKNGTFQNSGDPTSGSTGTGALSLTAASSTESGAYFFNPGCHSASQNGDWSANFGSPPYSITSGNTDGNGFGNFEYAPPSGYLALCTNNLNA
;
A
#
# COMPACT_ATOMS: atom_id res chain seq x y z
N ILE A 1 0.72 3.39 0.12
CA ILE A 1 -0.44 2.59 0.57
C ILE A 1 0.09 1.37 1.31
N ALA A 2 -0.42 1.11 2.52
CA ALA A 2 -0.17 -0.11 3.27
C ALA A 2 -1.50 -0.86 3.46
N LEU A 3 -1.53 -2.11 3.06
CA LEU A 3 -2.72 -2.96 3.11
C LEU A 3 -2.44 -4.16 4.01
N ASP A 4 -3.21 -4.29 5.09
CA ASP A 4 -3.16 -5.38 6.04
C ASP A 4 -4.48 -6.17 5.93
N LEU A 5 -4.45 -7.26 5.19
CA LEU A 5 -5.62 -8.12 5.01
C LEU A 5 -5.85 -9.07 6.19
N ASP A 6 -4.83 -9.33 7.00
CA ASP A 6 -4.98 -10.16 8.21
C ASP A 6 -5.84 -9.45 9.26
N ASN A 7 -5.69 -8.14 9.37
CA ASN A 7 -6.47 -7.30 10.28
C ASN A 7 -7.54 -6.46 9.58
N ASN A 8 -7.68 -6.57 8.26
CA ASN A 8 -8.61 -5.81 7.43
C ASN A 8 -8.44 -4.29 7.59
N LYS A 9 -7.22 -3.81 7.43
CA LYS A 9 -6.83 -2.40 7.58
C LYS A 9 -6.15 -1.87 6.34
N LEU A 10 -6.45 -0.62 6.01
CA LEU A 10 -5.85 0.10 4.89
C LEU A 10 -5.35 1.46 5.35
N TYR A 11 -4.14 1.80 4.95
CA TYR A 11 -3.49 3.06 5.29
C TYR A 11 -3.02 3.78 4.04
N PHE A 12 -3.21 5.09 4.01
CA PHE A 12 -2.68 5.95 2.97
C PHE A 12 -1.58 6.85 3.51
N SER A 13 -0.55 7.08 2.72
CA SER A 13 0.49 8.04 3.04
C SER A 13 0.64 9.09 1.93
N LYS A 14 1.12 10.26 2.31
CA LYS A 14 1.52 11.33 1.42
C LYS A 14 2.92 11.77 1.81
N ASN A 15 3.85 11.74 0.86
CA ASN A 15 5.25 12.12 1.09
C ASN A 15 5.86 11.39 2.31
N GLY A 16 5.62 10.09 2.42
CA GLY A 16 6.15 9.25 3.49
C GLY A 16 5.41 9.34 4.83
N THR A 17 4.45 10.24 4.97
CA THR A 17 3.69 10.42 6.23
C THR A 17 2.31 9.80 6.10
N PHE A 18 1.98 8.85 6.98
CA PHE A 18 0.67 8.23 7.00
C PHE A 18 -0.40 9.23 7.46
N GLN A 19 -1.50 9.27 6.72
CA GLN A 19 -2.62 10.15 6.99
C GLN A 19 -3.38 9.68 8.22
N ASN A 20 -4.15 10.60 8.84
CA ASN A 20 -4.94 10.32 10.04
C ASN A 20 -4.10 9.77 11.21
N SER A 21 -2.85 10.23 11.34
CA SER A 21 -1.88 9.71 12.32
C SER A 21 -1.75 8.19 12.27
N GLY A 22 -1.85 7.62 11.08
CA GLY A 22 -1.88 6.17 10.85
C GLY A 22 -0.58 5.50 11.26
N ASP A 23 -0.73 4.37 11.96
CA ASP A 23 0.35 3.46 12.31
C ASP A 23 0.08 2.08 11.72
N PRO A 24 0.65 1.76 10.53
CA PRO A 24 0.48 0.45 9.91
C PRO A 24 0.98 -0.71 10.75
N THR A 25 1.83 -0.47 11.74
CA THR A 25 2.38 -1.51 12.62
C THR A 25 1.48 -1.81 13.82
N SER A 26 0.35 -1.10 13.95
CA SER A 26 -0.58 -1.24 15.10
C SER A 26 -1.46 -2.50 15.06
N GLY A 27 -1.33 -3.34 14.03
CA GLY A 27 -2.05 -4.61 13.90
C GLY A 27 -3.56 -4.44 13.98
N SER A 28 -4.22 -5.27 14.78
CA SER A 28 -5.69 -5.25 14.93
C SER A 28 -6.24 -3.95 15.50
N THR A 29 -5.43 -3.18 16.25
CA THR A 29 -5.83 -1.85 16.75
C THR A 29 -6.16 -0.91 15.60
N GLY A 30 -5.39 -0.94 14.52
CA GLY A 30 -5.67 -0.19 13.31
C GLY A 30 -5.65 1.32 13.52
N THR A 31 -4.66 1.84 14.24
CA THR A 31 -4.52 3.28 14.52
C THR A 31 -4.49 4.06 13.21
N GLY A 32 -5.46 4.97 13.02
CA GLY A 32 -5.57 5.81 11.82
C GLY A 32 -5.95 5.07 10.53
N ALA A 33 -6.24 3.77 10.59
CA ALA A 33 -6.62 2.97 9.44
C ALA A 33 -8.05 3.22 8.96
N LEU A 34 -8.27 2.91 7.68
CA LEU A 34 -9.61 2.57 7.19
C LEU A 34 -9.85 1.08 7.45
N SER A 35 -10.97 0.77 8.11
CA SER A 35 -11.38 -0.63 8.29
C SER A 35 -12.03 -1.15 7.01
N LEU A 36 -11.61 -2.32 6.59
CA LEU A 36 -12.12 -3.01 5.42
C LEU A 36 -13.05 -4.15 5.83
N THR A 37 -13.98 -4.49 4.96
CA THR A 37 -14.68 -5.77 5.04
C THR A 37 -13.69 -6.89 4.70
N ALA A 38 -13.76 -8.04 5.37
CA ALA A 38 -12.91 -9.17 5.02
C ALA A 38 -13.12 -9.56 3.54
N ALA A 39 -12.05 -9.84 2.82
CA ALA A 39 -12.12 -10.15 1.39
C ALA A 39 -13.09 -11.30 1.10
N SER A 40 -13.10 -12.33 1.95
CA SER A 40 -14.02 -13.48 1.86
C SER A 40 -15.52 -13.10 1.98
N SER A 41 -15.82 -11.91 2.50
CA SER A 41 -17.19 -11.40 2.65
C SER A 41 -17.56 -10.40 1.55
N THR A 42 -16.71 -10.19 0.56
CA THR A 42 -17.01 -9.39 -0.63
C THR A 42 -17.50 -10.28 -1.77
N GLU A 43 -18.27 -9.72 -2.71
CA GLU A 43 -18.82 -10.49 -3.84
C GLU A 43 -17.73 -11.15 -4.71
N SER A 44 -16.58 -10.48 -4.88
CA SER A 44 -15.47 -10.99 -5.68
C SER A 44 -14.48 -11.85 -4.90
N GLY A 45 -14.56 -11.86 -3.57
CA GLY A 45 -13.58 -12.50 -2.70
C GLY A 45 -12.18 -11.85 -2.72
N ALA A 46 -12.06 -10.66 -3.28
CA ALA A 46 -10.78 -9.98 -3.49
C ALA A 46 -10.91 -8.46 -3.46
N TYR A 47 -9.80 -7.78 -3.24
CA TYR A 47 -9.64 -6.35 -3.43
C TYR A 47 -8.82 -6.06 -4.68
N PHE A 48 -9.17 -4.99 -5.39
CA PHE A 48 -8.50 -4.55 -6.60
C PHE A 48 -7.97 -3.13 -6.43
N PHE A 49 -6.77 -2.88 -6.94
CA PHE A 49 -6.23 -1.54 -7.05
C PHE A 49 -6.81 -0.86 -8.30
N ASN A 50 -7.59 0.18 -8.10
CA ASN A 50 -8.25 0.92 -9.19
C ASN A 50 -8.13 2.43 -8.95
N PRO A 51 -7.03 3.07 -9.39
CA PRO A 51 -6.86 4.52 -9.27
C PRO A 51 -7.75 5.26 -10.26
N GLY A 52 -8.29 6.40 -9.83
CA GLY A 52 -9.14 7.22 -10.67
C GLY A 52 -9.22 8.66 -10.18
N CYS A 53 -9.78 9.54 -11.00
CA CYS A 53 -10.07 10.92 -10.65
C CYS A 53 -11.53 11.09 -10.28
N HIS A 54 -11.80 11.91 -9.27
CA HIS A 54 -13.14 12.18 -8.77
C HIS A 54 -14.00 12.98 -9.75
N SER A 55 -13.40 13.83 -10.60
CA SER A 55 -14.10 14.78 -11.44
C SER A 55 -13.55 14.79 -12.86
N ALA A 56 -14.42 14.96 -13.85
CA ALA A 56 -14.03 15.09 -15.26
C ALA A 56 -13.19 16.34 -15.56
N SER A 57 -13.20 17.33 -14.67
CA SER A 57 -12.37 18.53 -14.79
C SER A 57 -11.00 18.43 -14.09
N GLN A 58 -10.72 17.29 -13.46
CA GLN A 58 -9.47 17.00 -12.77
C GLN A 58 -8.70 15.94 -13.54
N ASN A 59 -7.49 16.25 -13.96
CA ASN A 59 -6.57 15.28 -14.53
C ASN A 59 -5.66 14.75 -13.43
N GLY A 60 -5.55 13.43 -13.32
CA GLY A 60 -4.62 12.78 -12.42
C GLY A 60 -3.73 11.82 -13.18
N ASP A 61 -2.43 11.99 -13.05
CA ASP A 61 -1.45 11.02 -13.55
C ASP A 61 -1.15 10.03 -12.44
N TRP A 62 -1.30 8.75 -12.75
CA TRP A 62 -1.05 7.67 -11.81
C TRP A 62 0.10 6.80 -12.30
N SER A 63 1.04 6.54 -11.41
CA SER A 63 2.11 5.59 -11.65
C SER A 63 2.14 4.58 -10.51
N ALA A 64 2.05 3.29 -10.85
CA ALA A 64 2.12 2.22 -9.87
C ALA A 64 3.58 1.85 -9.60
N ASN A 65 3.92 1.67 -8.32
CA ASN A 65 5.18 1.11 -7.89
C ASN A 65 4.91 -0.11 -7.00
N PHE A 66 5.01 -1.29 -7.59
CA PHE A 66 4.94 -2.57 -6.88
C PHE A 66 6.34 -3.17 -6.63
N GLY A 67 7.37 -2.34 -6.72
CA GLY A 67 8.76 -2.73 -6.49
C GLY A 67 9.70 -2.43 -7.65
N SER A 68 9.19 -2.18 -8.85
CA SER A 68 9.96 -1.79 -10.04
C SER A 68 9.29 -0.58 -10.69
N PRO A 69 9.55 0.63 -10.17
CA PRO A 69 8.85 1.84 -10.61
C PRO A 69 9.24 2.24 -12.03
N PRO A 70 8.31 2.84 -12.82
CA PRO A 70 8.60 3.38 -14.14
C PRO A 70 9.25 4.78 -14.07
N TYR A 71 9.53 5.29 -12.90
CA TYR A 71 10.12 6.60 -12.63
C TYR A 71 11.34 6.47 -11.72
N SER A 72 12.16 7.53 -11.67
CA SER A 72 13.38 7.54 -10.84
C SER A 72 13.05 7.59 -9.36
N ILE A 73 13.74 6.76 -8.57
CA ILE A 73 13.72 6.75 -7.12
C ILE A 73 15.08 7.26 -6.63
N THR A 74 15.08 8.14 -5.63
CA THR A 74 16.30 8.70 -5.05
C THR A 74 16.78 7.88 -3.85
N SER A 75 15.87 7.48 -2.98
CA SER A 75 16.21 6.83 -1.70
C SER A 75 16.50 5.34 -1.82
N GLY A 76 15.81 4.63 -2.71
CA GLY A 76 16.06 3.21 -3.00
C GLY A 76 15.75 2.27 -1.84
N ASN A 77 14.68 2.53 -1.06
CA ASN A 77 14.29 1.67 0.05
C ASN A 77 13.71 0.35 -0.45
N THR A 78 14.01 -0.72 0.26
CA THR A 78 13.46 -2.06 0.04
C THR A 78 12.53 -2.46 1.18
N ASP A 79 11.76 -3.53 0.96
CA ASP A 79 11.02 -4.17 2.04
C ASP A 79 11.93 -5.04 2.94
N GLY A 80 11.33 -5.70 3.94
CA GLY A 80 12.06 -6.55 4.88
C GLY A 80 12.74 -7.77 4.24
N ASN A 81 12.34 -8.17 3.03
CA ASN A 81 12.94 -9.26 2.27
C ASN A 81 14.03 -8.76 1.29
N GLY A 82 14.27 -7.46 1.24
CA GLY A 82 15.25 -6.85 0.34
C GLY A 82 14.73 -6.61 -1.08
N PHE A 83 13.41 -6.67 -1.29
CA PHE A 83 12.78 -6.45 -2.59
C PHE A 83 12.13 -5.08 -2.69
N GLY A 84 12.02 -4.60 -3.91
CA GLY A 84 11.42 -3.31 -4.22
C GLY A 84 12.43 -2.18 -4.37
N ASN A 85 11.92 -1.04 -4.82
CA ASN A 85 12.66 0.20 -4.97
C ASN A 85 11.71 1.36 -4.69
N PHE A 86 11.67 1.82 -3.44
CA PHE A 86 10.70 2.80 -2.96
C PHE A 86 11.39 4.08 -2.48
N GLU A 87 10.74 5.23 -2.69
CA GLU A 87 11.22 6.50 -2.15
C GLU A 87 11.12 6.54 -0.62
N TYR A 88 10.07 5.94 -0.06
CA TYR A 88 9.86 5.83 1.38
C TYR A 88 9.86 4.37 1.80
N ALA A 89 10.50 4.07 2.92
CA ALA A 89 10.60 2.70 3.41
C ALA A 89 9.20 2.11 3.67
N PRO A 90 8.92 0.89 3.19
CA PRO A 90 7.74 0.16 3.62
C PRO A 90 7.71 0.02 5.15
N PRO A 91 6.53 0.11 5.78
CA PRO A 91 6.42 -0.12 7.22
C PRO A 91 6.91 -1.53 7.60
N SER A 92 7.40 -1.69 8.84
CA SER A 92 7.83 -2.98 9.34
C SER A 92 6.72 -4.03 9.21
N GLY A 93 7.05 -5.20 8.66
CA GLY A 93 6.11 -6.29 8.42
C GLY A 93 5.36 -6.21 7.09
N TYR A 94 5.47 -5.10 6.35
CA TYR A 94 4.86 -4.98 5.02
C TYR A 94 5.87 -5.33 3.92
N LEU A 95 5.39 -6.04 2.93
CA LEU A 95 6.18 -6.49 1.79
C LEU A 95 5.71 -5.81 0.49
N ALA A 96 6.63 -5.64 -0.44
CA ALA A 96 6.31 -5.21 -1.79
C ALA A 96 5.38 -6.24 -2.46
N LEU A 97 4.32 -5.75 -3.10
CA LEU A 97 3.42 -6.61 -3.88
C LEU A 97 4.09 -6.98 -5.21
N CYS A 98 5.09 -7.83 -5.15
CA CYS A 98 5.87 -8.29 -6.30
C CYS A 98 5.97 -9.81 -6.34
N THR A 99 6.28 -10.36 -7.51
CA THR A 99 6.34 -11.81 -7.72
C THR A 99 7.38 -12.50 -6.83
N ASN A 100 8.47 -11.82 -6.49
CA ASN A 100 9.51 -12.39 -5.62
C ASN A 100 8.98 -12.67 -4.21
N ASN A 101 8.07 -11.85 -3.70
CA ASN A 101 7.45 -12.08 -2.39
C ASN A 101 6.36 -13.14 -2.41
N LEU A 102 5.74 -13.41 -3.57
CA LEU A 102 4.68 -14.42 -3.68
C LEU A 102 5.20 -15.85 -3.49
N ASN A 103 6.49 -16.07 -3.67
CA ASN A 103 7.13 -17.37 -3.53
C ASN A 103 7.98 -17.49 -2.25
N ALA A 104 7.87 -16.50 -1.39
CA ALA A 104 8.62 -16.47 -0.14
C ALA A 104 7.93 -17.29 0.96
#